data_64f75078e2ad80fc36d5aa9a5a6e0a2d
#
_entry.id   64f75078e2ad80fc36d5aa9a5a6e0a2d
#
_cell.length_a   1.000
_cell.length_b   1.000
_cell.length_c   1.000
_cell.angle_alpha   90.00
_cell.angle_beta   90.00
_cell.angle_gamma   90.00
#
_symmetry.space_group_name_H-M   'P 1'
#
loop_
_entity.id
_entity.type
_entity.pdbx_description
1 polymer ?
#
loop_
_entity_poly.entity_id
_entity_poly.type
_entity_poly.pdbx_seq_one_letter_code
_entity_poly.pdbx_strand_id
1 'polypeptide(L)'
;MKLRFVLVRYLANLQFAIILLLTIASFSILGSIIEQDQPIDFYKNAYSQPWFGIFTSNIILQFGLDHIFKTWWFISLLIIFGASLLCCTLLQQLPILKNAQKFKLYKTKRNFTKLPFNTKTIPVTNGSLVVALKNKNYQIFQGSRGVYAHKGIIGRVSPIIVHFSMVLILLGTILASTSGFVAQEFIPKTEVFHIQNILNNNVNSFVPQISGRVNDFWITYTEDQSIKQFYTDLSILDKNGKELKRETIYVNHPLRYRGLTFYQTDWTIVGTRYRLKNSQTYQVPILKPTKNIWLSWLPKLEANEKLTDKQPGYTILSTTLRGINSIYDETGKLIGEGEINESLPFNPNIEFCDYITATGLQIKLRPY
;
A
#
# COMPACT_ATOMS: atom_id res chain seq x y z
N MET A 1 -3.67 -42.74 -12.57
CA MET A 1 -2.56 -42.14 -13.30
C MET A 1 -2.98 -41.19 -14.45
N LYS A 2 -4.01 -41.56 -15.27
CA LYS A 2 -4.50 -40.75 -16.41
C LYS A 2 -5.07 -39.38 -16.02
N LEU A 3 -5.84 -39.27 -14.92
CA LEU A 3 -6.51 -38.03 -14.48
C LEU A 3 -5.50 -36.92 -14.11
N ARG A 4 -4.44 -37.29 -13.38
CA ARG A 4 -3.38 -36.32 -13.01
C ARG A 4 -2.67 -35.71 -14.22
N PHE A 5 -2.44 -36.51 -15.26
CA PHE A 5 -1.83 -36.07 -16.52
C PHE A 5 -2.73 -35.11 -17.30
N VAL A 6 -4.05 -35.33 -17.29
CA VAL A 6 -5.03 -34.47 -17.95
C VAL A 6 -5.09 -33.13 -17.23
N LEU A 7 -5.17 -33.12 -15.88
CA LEU A 7 -5.21 -31.90 -15.09
C LEU A 7 -3.98 -31.01 -15.30
N VAL A 8 -2.79 -31.61 -15.23
CA VAL A 8 -1.51 -30.87 -15.40
C VAL A 8 -1.39 -30.30 -16.82
N ARG A 9 -1.88 -31.03 -17.85
CA ARG A 9 -1.92 -30.54 -19.23
C ARG A 9 -2.92 -29.41 -19.41
N TYR A 10 -4.05 -29.43 -18.70
CA TYR A 10 -5.03 -28.34 -18.71
C TYR A 10 -4.49 -27.09 -18.05
N LEU A 11 -3.84 -27.22 -16.90
CA LEU A 11 -3.15 -26.10 -16.21
C LEU A 11 -2.04 -25.48 -17.07
N ALA A 12 -1.34 -26.28 -17.89
CA ALA A 12 -0.31 -25.79 -18.79
C ALA A 12 -0.86 -25.13 -20.07
N ASN A 13 -2.21 -25.04 -20.24
CA ASN A 13 -2.83 -24.43 -21.41
C ASN A 13 -2.74 -22.90 -21.32
N LEU A 14 -2.24 -22.26 -22.38
CA LEU A 14 -2.10 -20.81 -22.47
C LEU A 14 -3.46 -20.08 -22.39
N GLN A 15 -4.49 -20.61 -23.02
CA GLN A 15 -5.82 -19.98 -22.98
C GLN A 15 -6.39 -19.98 -21.59
N PHE A 16 -6.24 -21.09 -20.85
CA PHE A 16 -6.65 -21.19 -19.44
C PHE A 16 -5.90 -20.16 -18.57
N ALA A 17 -4.57 -20.03 -18.74
CA ALA A 17 -3.77 -19.06 -18.02
C ALA A 17 -4.17 -17.60 -18.30
N ILE A 18 -4.52 -17.29 -19.55
CA ILE A 18 -4.99 -15.94 -19.95
C ILE A 18 -6.34 -15.62 -19.30
N ILE A 19 -7.31 -16.55 -19.36
CA ILE A 19 -8.63 -16.36 -18.75
C ILE A 19 -8.47 -16.14 -17.24
N LEU A 20 -7.65 -16.95 -16.58
CA LEU A 20 -7.40 -16.85 -15.15
C LEU A 20 -6.75 -15.49 -14.79
N LEU A 21 -5.77 -15.05 -15.57
CA LEU A 21 -5.13 -13.74 -15.39
C LEU A 21 -6.13 -12.59 -15.54
N LEU A 22 -6.99 -12.65 -16.58
CA LEU A 22 -8.02 -11.62 -16.79
C LEU A 22 -9.04 -11.60 -15.65
N THR A 23 -9.42 -12.78 -15.13
CA THR A 23 -10.31 -12.90 -13.97
C THR A 23 -9.68 -12.25 -12.73
N ILE A 24 -8.41 -12.56 -12.42
CA ILE A 24 -7.67 -11.95 -11.31
C ILE A 24 -7.57 -10.43 -11.50
N ALA A 25 -7.26 -9.96 -12.71
CA ALA A 25 -7.16 -8.54 -13.01
C ALA A 25 -8.51 -7.83 -12.78
N SER A 26 -9.63 -8.42 -13.22
CA SER A 26 -10.97 -7.85 -13.03
C SER A 26 -11.32 -7.70 -11.54
N PHE A 27 -11.07 -8.72 -10.72
CA PHE A 27 -11.28 -8.62 -9.27
C PHE A 27 -10.30 -7.65 -8.60
N SER A 28 -9.07 -7.54 -9.09
CA SER A 28 -8.10 -6.57 -8.57
C SER A 28 -8.53 -5.13 -8.87
N ILE A 29 -9.14 -4.87 -10.02
CA ILE A 29 -9.74 -3.56 -10.35
C ILE A 29 -10.86 -3.24 -9.35
N LEU A 30 -11.79 -4.18 -9.11
CA LEU A 30 -12.85 -4.01 -8.13
C LEU A 30 -12.29 -3.73 -6.72
N GLY A 31 -11.27 -4.49 -6.30
CA GLY A 31 -10.60 -4.30 -5.01
C GLY A 31 -9.82 -2.99 -4.88
N SER A 32 -9.47 -2.35 -6.00
CA SER A 32 -8.83 -1.03 -6.00
C SER A 32 -9.84 0.12 -5.94
N ILE A 33 -11.06 -0.11 -6.43
CA ILE A 33 -12.12 0.90 -6.44
C ILE A 33 -12.90 0.90 -5.12
N ILE A 34 -13.21 -0.29 -4.59
CA ILE A 34 -13.88 -0.45 -3.29
C ILE A 34 -12.81 -0.26 -2.20
N GLU A 35 -13.04 0.67 -1.28
CA GLU A 35 -12.15 0.86 -0.15
C GLU A 35 -12.05 -0.42 0.68
N GLN A 36 -10.83 -0.90 0.91
CA GLN A 36 -10.59 -2.17 1.57
C GLN A 36 -10.41 -1.99 3.08
N ASP A 37 -10.84 -2.99 3.86
CA ASP A 37 -10.61 -3.08 5.31
C ASP A 37 -11.19 -1.92 6.14
N GLN A 38 -12.31 -1.32 5.70
CA GLN A 38 -13.02 -0.30 6.46
C GLN A 38 -14.04 -0.94 7.43
N PRO A 39 -14.49 -0.22 8.47
CA PRO A 39 -15.55 -0.69 9.35
C PRO A 39 -16.86 -0.95 8.60
N ILE A 40 -17.66 -1.91 9.07
CA ILE A 40 -18.94 -2.30 8.44
C ILE A 40 -19.89 -1.11 8.25
N ASP A 41 -19.91 -0.20 9.20
CA ASP A 41 -20.79 0.98 9.14
C ASP A 41 -20.38 1.95 8.02
N PHE A 42 -19.10 2.00 7.66
CA PHE A 42 -18.64 2.74 6.49
C PHE A 42 -19.32 2.21 5.22
N TYR A 43 -19.32 0.89 4.99
CA TYR A 43 -19.94 0.30 3.79
C TYR A 43 -21.46 0.50 3.76
N LYS A 44 -22.14 0.41 4.91
CA LYS A 44 -23.58 0.65 5.02
C LYS A 44 -23.94 2.10 4.64
N ASN A 45 -23.10 3.06 5.04
CA ASN A 45 -23.33 4.47 4.75
C ASN A 45 -22.90 4.84 3.33
N ALA A 46 -21.71 4.45 2.88
CA ALA A 46 -21.16 4.78 1.58
C ALA A 46 -21.92 4.12 0.41
N TYR A 47 -22.42 2.89 0.64
CA TYR A 47 -23.13 2.09 -0.37
C TYR A 47 -24.60 1.86 0.00
N SER A 48 -25.23 2.84 0.66
CA SER A 48 -26.66 2.87 0.96
C SER A 48 -27.52 2.87 -0.30
N GLN A 49 -27.02 3.51 -1.37
CA GLN A 49 -27.59 3.40 -2.71
C GLN A 49 -26.71 2.48 -3.58
N PRO A 50 -27.32 1.68 -4.49
CA PRO A 50 -26.55 0.76 -5.33
C PRO A 50 -25.56 1.49 -6.22
N TRP A 51 -24.28 1.26 -6.04
CA TRP A 51 -23.25 1.76 -6.92
C TRP A 51 -23.26 0.97 -8.24
N PHE A 52 -23.31 1.65 -9.39
CA PHE A 52 -23.60 1.06 -10.71
C PHE A 52 -24.86 0.17 -10.77
N GLY A 53 -25.85 0.42 -9.90
CA GLY A 53 -27.11 -0.34 -9.89
C GLY A 53 -26.99 -1.79 -9.37
N ILE A 54 -25.79 -2.28 -9.03
CA ILE A 54 -25.54 -3.68 -8.67
C ILE A 54 -24.89 -3.77 -7.27
N PHE A 55 -23.90 -2.95 -6.97
CA PHE A 55 -23.10 -3.08 -5.76
C PHE A 55 -23.78 -2.36 -4.57
N THR A 56 -24.54 -3.13 -3.79
CA THR A 56 -25.09 -2.69 -2.50
C THR A 56 -24.13 -3.08 -1.38
N SER A 57 -24.28 -2.44 -0.21
CA SER A 57 -23.52 -2.78 0.99
C SER A 57 -23.63 -4.27 1.34
N ASN A 58 -24.81 -4.89 1.15
CA ASN A 58 -25.03 -6.31 1.42
C ASN A 58 -24.21 -7.20 0.48
N ILE A 59 -24.19 -6.90 -0.81
CA ILE A 59 -23.40 -7.68 -1.79
C ILE A 59 -21.90 -7.54 -1.50
N ILE A 60 -21.44 -6.31 -1.19
CA ILE A 60 -20.04 -6.07 -0.86
C ILE A 60 -19.62 -6.92 0.34
N LEU A 61 -20.38 -6.91 1.42
CA LEU A 61 -20.05 -7.65 2.64
C LEU A 61 -20.23 -9.18 2.47
N GLN A 62 -21.26 -9.62 1.75
CA GLN A 62 -21.54 -11.06 1.56
C GLN A 62 -20.49 -11.77 0.70
N PHE A 63 -19.99 -11.10 -0.35
CA PHE A 63 -18.95 -11.65 -1.23
C PHE A 63 -17.53 -11.34 -0.76
N GLY A 64 -17.38 -10.59 0.35
CA GLY A 64 -16.08 -10.17 0.88
C GLY A 64 -15.35 -9.18 -0.04
N LEU A 65 -16.10 -8.34 -0.77
CA LEU A 65 -15.52 -7.33 -1.65
C LEU A 65 -14.87 -6.18 -0.87
N ASP A 66 -15.18 -6.06 0.41
CA ASP A 66 -14.55 -5.18 1.39
C ASP A 66 -13.12 -5.60 1.78
N HIS A 67 -12.76 -6.87 1.51
CA HIS A 67 -11.43 -7.44 1.77
C HIS A 67 -11.03 -8.48 0.70
N ILE A 68 -11.23 -8.16 -0.58
CA ILE A 68 -11.05 -9.07 -1.74
C ILE A 68 -9.73 -9.83 -1.68
N PHE A 69 -8.63 -9.12 -1.44
CA PHE A 69 -7.27 -9.68 -1.49
C PHE A 69 -6.97 -10.73 -0.40
N LYS A 70 -7.88 -10.92 0.55
CA LYS A 70 -7.78 -11.86 1.68
C LYS A 70 -8.82 -12.96 1.62
N THR A 71 -9.78 -12.86 0.71
CA THR A 71 -10.83 -13.88 0.56
C THR A 71 -10.21 -15.20 0.13
N TRP A 72 -10.77 -16.30 0.64
CA TRP A 72 -10.31 -17.66 0.30
C TRP A 72 -10.42 -17.97 -1.20
N TRP A 73 -11.45 -17.46 -1.87
CA TRP A 73 -11.65 -17.67 -3.31
C TRP A 73 -10.63 -16.90 -4.14
N PHE A 74 -10.26 -15.66 -3.77
CA PHE A 74 -9.23 -14.89 -4.47
C PHE A 74 -7.83 -15.50 -4.29
N ILE A 75 -7.50 -15.92 -3.05
CA ILE A 75 -6.25 -16.64 -2.77
C ILE A 75 -6.19 -17.96 -3.56
N SER A 76 -7.32 -18.68 -3.68
CA SER A 76 -7.38 -19.90 -4.51
C SER A 76 -7.10 -19.61 -5.98
N LEU A 77 -7.63 -18.51 -6.55
CA LEU A 77 -7.30 -18.08 -7.92
C LEU A 77 -5.79 -17.82 -8.09
N LEU A 78 -5.16 -17.16 -7.13
CA LEU A 78 -3.70 -16.91 -7.16
C LEU A 78 -2.90 -18.22 -7.10
N ILE A 79 -3.30 -19.17 -6.26
CA ILE A 79 -2.66 -20.50 -6.14
C ILE A 79 -2.79 -21.27 -7.46
N ILE A 80 -4.00 -21.30 -8.06
CA ILE A 80 -4.25 -21.99 -9.34
C ILE A 80 -3.43 -21.32 -10.45
N PHE A 81 -3.32 -19.99 -10.46
CA PHE A 81 -2.51 -19.26 -11.42
C PHE A 81 -1.01 -19.57 -11.26
N GLY A 82 -0.50 -19.59 -10.04
CA GLY A 82 0.88 -20.01 -9.75
C GLY A 82 1.18 -21.44 -10.21
N ALA A 83 0.25 -22.37 -9.94
CA ALA A 83 0.34 -23.75 -10.41
C ALA A 83 0.34 -23.83 -11.96
N SER A 84 -0.48 -23.02 -12.62
CA SER A 84 -0.52 -22.93 -14.09
C SER A 84 0.81 -22.45 -14.66
N LEU A 85 1.43 -21.41 -14.07
CA LEU A 85 2.76 -20.92 -14.48
C LEU A 85 3.83 -21.98 -14.31
N LEU A 86 3.82 -22.71 -13.20
CA LEU A 86 4.77 -23.81 -12.96
C LEU A 86 4.58 -24.95 -13.97
N CYS A 87 3.34 -25.39 -14.20
CA CYS A 87 3.04 -26.42 -15.20
C CYS A 87 3.47 -26.00 -16.60
N CYS A 88 3.19 -24.76 -17.00
CA CYS A 88 3.61 -24.22 -18.29
C CYS A 88 5.14 -24.20 -18.42
N THR A 89 5.84 -23.76 -17.38
CA THR A 89 7.31 -23.75 -17.38
C THR A 89 7.91 -25.14 -17.52
N LEU A 90 7.41 -26.10 -16.72
CA LEU A 90 7.94 -27.47 -16.71
C LEU A 90 7.63 -28.24 -17.99
N LEU A 91 6.41 -28.12 -18.52
CA LEU A 91 5.94 -28.93 -19.65
C LEU A 91 6.22 -28.32 -21.02
N GLN A 92 6.33 -26.99 -21.11
CA GLN A 92 6.51 -26.30 -22.38
C GLN A 92 7.86 -25.61 -22.48
N GLN A 93 8.19 -24.70 -21.56
CA GLN A 93 9.37 -23.84 -21.71
C GLN A 93 10.68 -24.57 -21.49
N LEU A 94 10.81 -25.41 -20.45
CA LEU A 94 12.02 -26.20 -20.23
C LEU A 94 12.32 -27.19 -21.35
N PRO A 95 11.35 -27.95 -21.91
CA PRO A 95 11.59 -28.79 -23.07
C PRO A 95 12.02 -28.00 -24.33
N ILE A 96 11.41 -26.82 -24.56
CA ILE A 96 11.79 -25.94 -25.66
C ILE A 96 13.24 -25.46 -25.51
N LEU A 97 13.63 -25.05 -24.29
CA LEU A 97 15.01 -24.65 -24.01
C LEU A 97 16.01 -25.81 -24.21
N LYS A 98 15.71 -27.00 -23.65
CA LYS A 98 16.52 -28.20 -23.83
C LYS A 98 16.67 -28.59 -25.30
N ASN A 99 15.59 -28.48 -26.10
CA ASN A 99 15.63 -28.74 -27.52
C ASN A 99 16.39 -27.69 -28.32
N ALA A 100 16.38 -26.44 -27.88
CA ALA A 100 17.12 -25.34 -28.49
C ALA A 100 18.65 -25.46 -28.28
N GLN A 101 19.05 -26.09 -27.16
CA GLN A 101 20.45 -26.38 -26.86
C GLN A 101 20.99 -27.58 -27.67
N LYS A 102 20.12 -28.45 -28.21
CA LYS A 102 20.50 -29.61 -29.00
C LYS A 102 20.67 -29.18 -30.46
N PHE A 103 21.91 -29.19 -30.95
CA PHE A 103 22.16 -28.95 -32.35
C PHE A 103 21.95 -30.24 -33.18
N LYS A 104 21.29 -30.12 -34.34
CA LYS A 104 21.03 -31.18 -35.29
C LYS A 104 21.78 -30.88 -36.60
N LEU A 105 22.78 -31.68 -36.91
CA LEU A 105 23.41 -31.64 -38.23
C LEU A 105 22.64 -32.53 -39.17
N TYR A 106 21.94 -31.91 -40.13
CA TYR A 106 21.23 -32.66 -41.17
C TYR A 106 22.22 -33.23 -42.20
N LYS A 107 22.11 -34.53 -42.47
CA LYS A 107 23.03 -35.23 -43.38
C LYS A 107 22.53 -35.32 -44.82
N THR A 108 21.24 -35.16 -45.07
CA THR A 108 20.61 -35.38 -46.38
C THR A 108 19.86 -34.16 -46.90
N LYS A 109 19.91 -33.93 -48.21
CA LYS A 109 19.20 -32.84 -48.90
C LYS A 109 17.71 -32.81 -48.57
N ARG A 110 17.08 -33.99 -48.46
CA ARG A 110 15.66 -34.15 -48.11
C ARG A 110 15.31 -33.58 -46.74
N ASN A 111 16.24 -33.56 -45.80
CA ASN A 111 15.99 -32.99 -44.45
C ASN A 111 16.02 -31.46 -44.48
N PHE A 112 16.79 -30.82 -45.36
CA PHE A 112 16.81 -29.38 -45.53
C PHE A 112 15.54 -28.88 -46.22
N THR A 113 15.04 -29.63 -47.22
CA THR A 113 13.80 -29.24 -47.96
C THR A 113 12.55 -29.30 -47.10
N LYS A 114 12.55 -29.98 -45.94
CA LYS A 114 11.47 -30.01 -44.97
C LYS A 114 11.46 -28.83 -43.99
N LEU A 115 12.48 -27.99 -44.02
CA LEU A 115 12.56 -26.81 -43.18
C LEU A 115 11.65 -25.71 -43.76
N PRO A 116 10.91 -24.94 -42.93
CA PRO A 116 9.99 -23.90 -43.39
C PRO A 116 10.73 -22.82 -44.18
N PHE A 117 11.99 -22.57 -43.85
CA PHE A 117 12.85 -21.63 -44.58
C PHE A 117 14.06 -22.41 -45.13
N ASN A 118 14.11 -22.62 -46.40
CA ASN A 118 15.25 -23.24 -47.09
C ASN A 118 15.54 -22.51 -48.37
N THR A 119 16.83 -22.42 -48.73
CA THR A 119 17.27 -21.82 -49.98
C THR A 119 18.45 -22.63 -50.58
N LYS A 120 18.58 -22.60 -51.89
CA LYS A 120 19.76 -23.12 -52.58
C LYS A 120 20.66 -21.95 -52.90
N THR A 121 21.90 -21.98 -52.44
CA THR A 121 22.87 -20.96 -52.79
C THR A 121 23.94 -21.54 -53.73
N ILE A 122 24.67 -20.65 -54.38
CA ILE A 122 25.88 -20.98 -55.12
C ILE A 122 26.88 -21.63 -54.13
N PRO A 123 27.71 -22.58 -54.53
CA PRO A 123 28.70 -23.22 -53.67
C PRO A 123 29.61 -22.18 -53.00
N VAL A 124 29.37 -21.92 -51.72
CA VAL A 124 30.21 -21.06 -50.90
C VAL A 124 31.14 -21.97 -50.09
N THR A 125 32.41 -21.61 -50.00
CA THR A 125 33.34 -22.37 -49.17
C THR A 125 32.89 -22.34 -47.69
N ASN A 126 32.89 -23.47 -47.02
CA ASN A 126 32.49 -23.55 -45.59
C ASN A 126 33.21 -22.52 -44.71
N GLY A 127 34.44 -22.14 -45.06
CA GLY A 127 35.21 -21.13 -44.35
C GLY A 127 34.62 -19.72 -44.42
N SER A 128 34.22 -19.26 -45.63
CA SER A 128 33.64 -17.92 -45.77
C SER A 128 32.27 -17.78 -45.10
N LEU A 129 31.46 -18.85 -45.09
CA LEU A 129 30.19 -18.90 -44.39
C LEU A 129 30.42 -18.85 -42.85
N VAL A 130 31.37 -19.59 -42.34
CA VAL A 130 31.70 -19.57 -40.92
C VAL A 130 32.15 -18.20 -40.45
N VAL A 131 33.05 -17.54 -41.21
CA VAL A 131 33.50 -16.18 -40.93
C VAL A 131 32.36 -15.18 -40.93
N ALA A 132 31.48 -15.24 -41.94
CA ALA A 132 30.34 -14.35 -42.03
C ALA A 132 29.35 -14.52 -40.87
N LEU A 133 29.07 -15.74 -40.43
CA LEU A 133 28.24 -16.05 -39.26
C LEU A 133 28.90 -15.63 -37.96
N LYS A 134 30.23 -15.83 -37.79
CA LYS A 134 30.97 -15.38 -36.62
C LYS A 134 30.95 -13.85 -36.48
N ASN A 135 31.12 -13.13 -37.55
CA ASN A 135 31.03 -11.66 -37.56
C ASN A 135 29.63 -11.14 -37.15
N LYS A 136 28.59 -11.95 -37.32
CA LYS A 136 27.21 -11.63 -36.85
C LYS A 136 26.90 -12.19 -35.46
N ASN A 137 27.93 -12.62 -34.70
CA ASN A 137 27.80 -13.15 -33.34
C ASN A 137 26.91 -14.41 -33.22
N TYR A 138 27.01 -15.32 -34.23
CA TYR A 138 26.44 -16.67 -34.11
C TYR A 138 27.39 -17.60 -33.39
N GLN A 139 26.85 -18.48 -32.54
CA GLN A 139 27.60 -19.65 -32.04
C GLN A 139 27.58 -20.74 -33.09
N ILE A 140 28.75 -21.26 -33.44
CA ILE A 140 28.93 -22.12 -34.59
C ILE A 140 29.43 -23.49 -34.14
N PHE A 141 28.78 -24.55 -34.63
CA PHE A 141 29.16 -25.94 -34.45
C PHE A 141 29.43 -26.53 -35.85
N GLN A 142 30.66 -26.90 -36.11
CA GLN A 142 31.09 -27.43 -37.39
C GLN A 142 31.23 -28.95 -37.31
N GLY A 143 30.55 -29.66 -38.17
CA GLY A 143 30.69 -31.10 -38.37
C GLY A 143 31.31 -31.41 -39.73
N SER A 144 31.65 -32.67 -39.96
CA SER A 144 32.29 -33.13 -41.21
C SER A 144 31.48 -32.87 -42.49
N ARG A 145 30.16 -32.69 -42.39
CA ARG A 145 29.24 -32.55 -43.54
C ARG A 145 28.31 -31.34 -43.47
N GLY A 146 28.54 -30.41 -42.54
CA GLY A 146 27.68 -29.25 -42.42
C GLY A 146 28.03 -28.37 -41.23
N VAL A 147 27.44 -27.18 -41.23
CA VAL A 147 27.59 -26.17 -40.17
C VAL A 147 26.24 -25.95 -39.52
N TYR A 148 26.20 -25.96 -38.22
CA TYR A 148 25.03 -25.50 -37.42
C TYR A 148 25.42 -24.22 -36.71
N ALA A 149 24.59 -23.20 -36.86
CA ALA A 149 24.82 -21.94 -36.19
C ALA A 149 23.50 -21.47 -35.52
N HIS A 150 23.61 -20.93 -34.30
CA HIS A 150 22.49 -20.37 -33.60
C HIS A 150 22.85 -19.06 -32.92
N LYS A 151 21.85 -18.24 -32.69
CA LYS A 151 21.95 -16.97 -31.96
C LYS A 151 20.68 -16.73 -31.14
N GLY A 152 20.81 -16.07 -29.98
CA GLY A 152 19.64 -15.61 -29.22
C GLY A 152 19.01 -16.67 -28.31
N ILE A 153 19.73 -17.68 -27.85
CA ILE A 153 19.25 -18.67 -26.86
C ILE A 153 18.76 -17.97 -25.58
N ILE A 154 19.37 -16.83 -25.20
CA ILE A 154 18.95 -16.02 -24.05
C ILE A 154 17.46 -15.66 -24.13
N GLY A 155 16.92 -15.36 -25.32
CA GLY A 155 15.50 -15.10 -25.49
C GLY A 155 14.59 -16.29 -25.14
N ARG A 156 15.11 -17.51 -25.07
CA ARG A 156 14.36 -18.70 -24.64
C ARG A 156 14.46 -18.97 -23.15
N VAL A 157 15.41 -18.35 -22.46
CA VAL A 157 15.54 -18.37 -20.99
C VAL A 157 14.62 -17.32 -20.36
N SER A 158 14.44 -16.19 -21.02
CA SER A 158 13.64 -15.06 -20.52
C SER A 158 12.23 -15.45 -20.01
N PRO A 159 11.41 -16.23 -20.72
CA PRO A 159 10.08 -16.62 -20.22
C PRO A 159 10.16 -17.46 -18.93
N ILE A 160 11.21 -18.26 -18.75
CA ILE A 160 11.40 -19.05 -17.53
C ILE A 160 11.68 -18.15 -16.34
N ILE A 161 12.54 -17.14 -16.53
CA ILE A 161 12.86 -16.15 -15.49
C ILE A 161 11.61 -15.35 -15.12
N VAL A 162 10.83 -14.89 -16.11
CA VAL A 162 9.59 -14.14 -15.88
C VAL A 162 8.57 -14.97 -15.07
N HIS A 163 8.31 -16.21 -15.46
CA HIS A 163 7.40 -17.09 -14.73
C HIS A 163 7.89 -17.35 -13.29
N PHE A 164 9.20 -17.60 -13.10
CA PHE A 164 9.76 -17.79 -11.77
C PHE A 164 9.58 -16.54 -10.89
N SER A 165 9.84 -15.35 -11.44
CA SER A 165 9.64 -14.09 -10.74
C SER A 165 8.16 -13.86 -10.37
N MET A 166 7.22 -14.18 -11.27
CA MET A 166 5.79 -14.11 -10.98
C MET A 166 5.38 -15.06 -9.85
N VAL A 167 5.89 -16.30 -9.84
CA VAL A 167 5.62 -17.25 -8.76
C VAL A 167 6.16 -16.75 -7.42
N LEU A 168 7.35 -16.14 -7.39
CA LEU A 168 7.88 -15.54 -6.16
C LEU A 168 7.01 -14.38 -5.67
N ILE A 169 6.54 -13.52 -6.57
CA ILE A 169 5.61 -12.42 -6.21
C ILE A 169 4.31 -12.98 -5.64
N LEU A 170 3.72 -14.00 -6.28
CA LEU A 170 2.49 -14.63 -5.80
C LEU A 170 2.67 -15.26 -4.42
N LEU A 171 3.78 -15.97 -4.19
CA LEU A 171 4.10 -16.53 -2.86
C LEU A 171 4.24 -15.43 -1.81
N GLY A 172 4.95 -14.34 -2.15
CA GLY A 172 5.07 -13.18 -1.25
C GLY A 172 3.72 -12.54 -0.92
N THR A 173 2.84 -12.40 -1.90
CA THR A 173 1.48 -11.86 -1.73
C THR A 173 0.63 -12.76 -0.81
N ILE A 174 0.64 -14.07 -1.03
CA ILE A 174 -0.10 -15.03 -0.21
C ILE A 174 0.42 -15.02 1.23
N LEU A 175 1.73 -15.04 1.43
CA LEU A 175 2.34 -14.95 2.76
C LEU A 175 1.98 -13.64 3.47
N ALA A 176 2.01 -12.51 2.76
CA ALA A 176 1.63 -11.22 3.32
C ALA A 176 0.15 -11.16 3.70
N SER A 177 -0.75 -11.76 2.90
CA SER A 177 -2.18 -11.79 3.18
C SER A 177 -2.56 -12.71 4.34
N THR A 178 -1.75 -13.73 4.65
CA THR A 178 -2.06 -14.74 5.69
C THR A 178 -1.33 -14.52 7.02
N SER A 179 -0.20 -13.79 7.02
CA SER A 179 0.70 -13.73 8.18
C SER A 179 0.92 -12.32 8.74
N GLY A 180 0.40 -11.28 8.08
CA GLY A 180 0.57 -9.89 8.50
C GLY A 180 -0.64 -9.34 9.26
N PHE A 181 -0.46 -8.22 9.93
CA PHE A 181 -1.55 -7.37 10.39
C PHE A 181 -1.35 -5.93 9.94
N VAL A 182 -2.43 -5.18 9.91
CA VAL A 182 -2.45 -3.74 9.71
C VAL A 182 -3.23 -3.12 10.87
N ALA A 183 -2.61 -2.18 11.55
CA ALA A 183 -3.25 -1.37 12.57
C ALA A 183 -3.17 0.11 12.19
N GLN A 184 -4.13 0.89 12.65
CA GLN A 184 -4.16 2.33 12.44
C GLN A 184 -4.44 3.03 13.77
N GLU A 185 -3.56 3.95 14.15
CA GLU A 185 -3.65 4.69 15.41
C GLU A 185 -3.62 6.19 15.12
N PHE A 186 -4.45 6.94 15.83
CA PHE A 186 -4.37 8.39 15.88
C PHE A 186 -3.84 8.80 17.25
N ILE A 187 -2.63 9.33 17.29
CA ILE A 187 -1.91 9.57 18.53
C ILE A 187 -1.65 11.07 18.68
N PRO A 188 -2.15 11.69 19.76
CA PRO A 188 -1.80 13.06 20.10
C PRO A 188 -0.31 13.24 20.32
N LYS A 189 0.18 14.44 20.00
CA LYS A 189 1.56 14.85 20.31
C LYS A 189 1.87 14.64 21.80
N THR A 190 3.04 14.12 22.10
CA THR A 190 3.58 13.77 23.43
C THR A 190 3.00 12.52 24.12
N GLU A 191 2.02 11.85 23.50
CA GLU A 191 1.40 10.66 24.08
C GLU A 191 2.11 9.35 23.74
N VAL A 192 1.97 8.39 24.65
CA VAL A 192 2.41 7.01 24.47
C VAL A 192 1.23 6.19 23.95
N PHE A 193 1.49 5.32 23.01
CA PHE A 193 0.47 4.44 22.44
C PHE A 193 0.91 2.98 22.45
N HIS A 194 -0.09 2.11 22.40
CA HIS A 194 0.05 0.68 22.13
C HIS A 194 -0.73 0.36 20.84
N ILE A 195 -0.38 -0.73 20.18
CA ILE A 195 -1.10 -1.19 19.00
C ILE A 195 -2.42 -1.80 19.44
N GLN A 196 -3.54 -1.10 19.23
CA GLN A 196 -4.87 -1.49 19.70
C GLN A 196 -5.88 -1.58 18.54
N ASN A 197 -5.90 -0.59 17.64
CA ASN A 197 -6.86 -0.53 16.56
C ASN A 197 -6.37 -1.35 15.35
N ILE A 198 -6.54 -2.66 15.44
CA ILE A 198 -6.16 -3.58 14.39
C ILE A 198 -7.29 -3.65 13.36
N LEU A 199 -7.07 -3.06 12.20
CA LEU A 199 -8.02 -3.09 11.08
C LEU A 199 -8.15 -4.48 10.49
N ASN A 200 -7.06 -5.25 10.53
CA ASN A 200 -6.98 -6.55 9.92
C ASN A 200 -6.10 -7.47 10.76
N ASN A 201 -6.73 -8.52 11.28
CA ASN A 201 -6.07 -9.55 12.06
C ASN A 201 -6.20 -10.90 11.33
N ASN A 202 -5.10 -11.40 10.79
CA ASN A 202 -5.07 -12.74 10.24
C ASN A 202 -4.94 -13.77 11.36
N VAL A 203 -5.50 -14.96 11.17
CA VAL A 203 -5.60 -16.04 12.16
C VAL A 203 -4.25 -16.40 12.82
N ASN A 204 -3.13 -16.14 12.15
CA ASN A 204 -1.78 -16.44 12.60
C ASN A 204 -0.96 -15.18 12.92
N SER A 205 -1.55 -13.98 13.00
CA SER A 205 -0.79 -12.77 13.26
C SER A 205 -0.55 -12.59 14.77
N PHE A 206 0.72 -12.66 15.15
CA PHE A 206 1.16 -12.25 16.48
C PHE A 206 1.35 -10.73 16.49
N VAL A 207 0.58 -10.03 17.32
CA VAL A 207 0.76 -8.58 17.55
C VAL A 207 1.80 -8.41 18.65
N PRO A 208 3.01 -7.90 18.34
CA PRO A 208 4.03 -7.70 19.34
C PRO A 208 3.59 -6.62 20.33
N GLN A 209 3.81 -6.88 21.62
CA GLN A 209 3.57 -5.90 22.69
C GLN A 209 4.70 -4.85 22.68
N ILE A 210 4.56 -3.86 21.81
CA ILE A 210 5.48 -2.73 21.68
C ILE A 210 4.70 -1.46 21.94
N SER A 211 5.30 -0.55 22.69
CA SER A 211 4.80 0.80 22.92
C SER A 211 5.55 1.77 22.02
N GLY A 212 4.89 2.81 21.60
CA GLY A 212 5.52 3.93 20.93
C GLY A 212 5.16 5.24 21.59
N ARG A 213 5.94 6.30 21.34
CA ARG A 213 5.65 7.66 21.76
C ARG A 213 5.83 8.63 20.61
N VAL A 214 4.82 9.45 20.38
CA VAL A 214 4.93 10.60 19.49
C VAL A 214 5.58 11.73 20.28
N ASN A 215 6.87 11.99 20.05
CA ASN A 215 7.59 13.05 20.78
C ASN A 215 7.18 14.42 20.29
N ASP A 216 7.10 14.58 18.96
CA ASP A 216 6.74 15.85 18.32
C ASP A 216 6.03 15.59 16.97
N PHE A 217 5.26 16.58 16.55
CA PHE A 217 4.62 16.63 15.24
C PHE A 217 4.66 18.06 14.71
N TRP A 218 5.08 18.25 13.45
CA TRP A 218 5.08 19.55 12.81
C TRP A 218 4.80 19.46 11.32
N ILE A 219 4.37 20.57 10.73
CA ILE A 219 4.05 20.71 9.33
C ILE A 219 4.94 21.76 8.72
N THR A 220 5.45 21.51 7.52
CA THR A 220 6.14 22.50 6.69
C THR A 220 5.23 22.93 5.55
N TYR A 221 5.34 24.19 5.16
CA TYR A 221 4.51 24.80 4.14
C TYR A 221 5.37 25.27 2.97
N THR A 222 4.77 25.39 1.80
CA THR A 222 5.32 26.01 0.61
C THR A 222 5.16 27.53 0.68
N GLU A 223 5.74 28.28 -0.25
CA GLU A 223 5.62 29.75 -0.29
C GLU A 223 4.18 30.23 -0.47
N ASP A 224 3.34 29.46 -1.18
CA ASP A 224 1.92 29.70 -1.37
C ASP A 224 1.04 29.21 -0.19
N GLN A 225 1.65 28.89 0.96
CA GLN A 225 1.03 28.41 2.19
C GLN A 225 0.31 27.05 2.09
N SER A 226 0.49 26.32 1.00
CA SER A 226 0.05 24.94 0.92
C SER A 226 0.94 24.01 1.76
N ILE A 227 0.42 22.89 2.24
CA ILE A 227 1.19 21.93 3.03
C ILE A 227 2.22 21.26 2.13
N LYS A 228 3.51 21.45 2.45
CA LYS A 228 4.60 20.79 1.75
C LYS A 228 4.83 19.38 2.27
N GLN A 229 4.90 19.21 3.58
CA GLN A 229 5.15 17.94 4.23
C GLN A 229 4.79 18.02 5.71
N PHE A 230 4.43 16.89 6.30
CA PHE A 230 4.24 16.76 7.75
C PHE A 230 5.14 15.65 8.30
N TYR A 231 5.64 15.87 9.51
CA TYR A 231 6.66 15.08 10.17
C TYR A 231 6.22 14.65 11.55
N THR A 232 6.60 13.45 11.95
CA THR A 232 6.42 12.93 13.30
C THR A 232 7.75 12.43 13.85
N ASP A 233 8.16 12.93 15.00
CA ASP A 233 9.27 12.37 15.77
C ASP A 233 8.73 11.21 16.62
N LEU A 234 9.07 9.99 16.24
CA LEU A 234 8.52 8.75 16.78
C LEU A 234 9.60 7.97 17.53
N SER A 235 9.32 7.61 18.79
CA SER A 235 10.12 6.69 19.59
C SER A 235 9.42 5.36 19.77
N ILE A 236 10.16 4.28 19.67
CA ILE A 236 9.74 2.93 20.05
C ILE A 236 10.28 2.64 21.45
N LEU A 237 9.42 2.21 22.35
CA LEU A 237 9.72 1.97 23.75
C LEU A 237 9.65 0.48 24.09
N ASP A 238 10.44 0.05 25.07
CA ASP A 238 10.30 -1.25 25.69
C ASP A 238 9.18 -1.26 26.76
N LYS A 239 9.01 -2.41 27.42
CA LYS A 239 8.02 -2.57 28.49
C LYS A 239 8.29 -1.68 29.71
N ASN A 240 9.51 -1.20 29.88
CA ASN A 240 9.95 -0.35 30.99
C ASN A 240 9.94 1.14 30.61
N GLY A 241 9.48 1.48 29.41
CA GLY A 241 9.48 2.85 28.90
C GLY A 241 10.84 3.34 28.38
N LYS A 242 11.86 2.47 28.28
CA LYS A 242 13.15 2.82 27.73
C LYS A 242 13.05 2.92 26.21
N GLU A 243 13.62 3.98 25.66
CA GLU A 243 13.69 4.19 24.21
C GLU A 243 14.62 3.17 23.55
N LEU A 244 14.07 2.41 22.59
CA LEU A 244 14.77 1.39 21.81
C LEU A 244 15.22 1.92 20.46
N LYS A 245 14.40 2.76 19.85
CA LYS A 245 14.69 3.43 18.57
C LYS A 245 13.90 4.72 18.46
N ARG A 246 14.50 5.76 17.90
CA ARG A 246 13.86 7.04 17.60
C ARG A 246 14.19 7.45 16.17
N GLU A 247 13.20 7.95 15.44
CA GLU A 247 13.37 8.39 14.06
C GLU A 247 12.27 9.39 13.70
N THR A 248 12.63 10.42 12.94
CA THR A 248 11.64 11.32 12.35
C THR A 248 11.08 10.70 11.10
N ILE A 249 9.79 10.41 11.11
CA ILE A 249 9.06 9.84 9.98
C ILE A 249 8.23 10.89 9.25
N TYR A 250 8.00 10.66 7.97
CA TYR A 250 7.15 11.47 7.10
C TYR A 250 6.60 10.61 5.96
N VAL A 251 5.77 11.16 5.08
CA VAL A 251 5.18 10.41 3.96
C VAL A 251 6.27 9.77 3.11
N ASN A 252 6.17 8.47 2.87
CA ASN A 252 7.14 7.61 2.18
C ASN A 252 8.48 7.37 2.91
N HIS A 253 8.63 7.85 4.14
CA HIS A 253 9.80 7.56 4.99
C HIS A 253 9.37 6.95 6.34
N PRO A 254 9.09 5.63 6.38
CA PRO A 254 8.60 4.97 7.57
C PRO A 254 9.72 4.53 8.52
N LEU A 255 9.44 4.47 9.82
CA LEU A 255 10.28 3.80 10.81
C LEU A 255 10.09 2.29 10.71
N ARG A 256 11.19 1.54 10.72
CA ARG A 256 11.17 0.06 10.72
C ARG A 256 11.86 -0.47 11.97
N TYR A 257 11.17 -1.36 12.67
CA TYR A 257 11.70 -2.00 13.87
C TYR A 257 11.14 -3.42 14.05
N ARG A 258 12.02 -4.43 14.10
CA ARG A 258 11.68 -5.86 14.33
C ARG A 258 10.49 -6.36 13.50
N GLY A 259 10.51 -6.11 12.19
CA GLY A 259 9.44 -6.51 11.27
C GLY A 259 8.22 -5.59 11.24
N LEU A 260 8.07 -4.71 12.22
CA LEU A 260 7.07 -3.65 12.19
C LEU A 260 7.54 -2.49 11.33
N THR A 261 6.60 -1.92 10.60
CA THR A 261 6.82 -0.69 9.83
C THR A 261 5.74 0.32 10.19
N PHE A 262 6.15 1.49 10.66
CA PHE A 262 5.29 2.60 11.07
C PHE A 262 5.28 3.65 9.97
N TYR A 263 4.14 3.80 9.31
CA TYR A 263 3.94 4.79 8.24
C TYR A 263 3.17 5.98 8.77
N GLN A 264 3.63 7.17 8.42
CA GLN A 264 2.85 8.40 8.57
C GLN A 264 1.78 8.43 7.46
N THR A 265 0.49 8.48 7.84
CA THR A 265 -0.61 8.42 6.88
C THR A 265 -1.47 9.66 6.86
N ASP A 266 -1.75 10.23 8.04
CA ASP A 266 -2.66 11.36 8.18
C ASP A 266 -2.31 12.18 9.42
N TRP A 267 -3.04 13.27 9.64
CA TRP A 267 -2.98 14.09 10.83
C TRP A 267 -4.31 14.79 11.05
N THR A 268 -4.57 15.20 12.28
CA THR A 268 -5.75 16.01 12.63
C THR A 268 -5.45 16.88 13.83
N ILE A 269 -6.31 17.86 14.08
CA ILE A 269 -6.33 18.61 15.32
C ILE A 269 -7.38 17.95 16.22
N VAL A 270 -7.03 17.62 17.44
CA VAL A 270 -7.91 16.98 18.41
C VAL A 270 -8.31 17.89 19.55
N GLY A 271 -7.61 19.00 19.73
CA GLY A 271 -7.92 19.98 20.77
C GLY A 271 -7.15 21.27 20.59
N THR A 272 -7.51 22.24 21.41
CA THR A 272 -6.83 23.54 21.53
C THR A 272 -6.46 23.78 22.99
N ARG A 273 -5.37 24.52 23.21
CA ARG A 273 -4.95 24.94 24.55
C ARG A 273 -5.07 26.43 24.71
N TYR A 274 -5.66 26.83 25.80
CA TYR A 274 -5.81 28.21 26.24
C TYR A 274 -5.18 28.39 27.60
N ARG A 275 -4.45 29.49 27.80
CA ARG A 275 -3.83 29.83 29.11
C ARG A 275 -4.54 31.05 29.69
N LEU A 276 -4.96 30.95 30.95
CA LEU A 276 -5.34 32.12 31.72
C LEU A 276 -4.09 32.82 32.28
N LYS A 277 -4.13 34.14 32.41
CA LYS A 277 -3.04 34.96 33.02
C LYS A 277 -2.60 34.48 34.39
N ASN A 278 -3.45 33.75 35.12
CA ASN A 278 -3.15 33.15 36.43
C ASN A 278 -2.50 31.74 36.35
N SER A 279 -1.86 31.41 35.24
CA SER A 279 -1.12 30.14 35.00
C SER A 279 -1.93 28.86 34.79
N GLN A 280 -3.24 28.88 34.82
CA GLN A 280 -4.06 27.69 34.47
C GLN A 280 -4.16 27.52 32.96
N THR A 281 -3.91 26.31 32.49
CA THR A 281 -4.06 25.94 31.08
C THR A 281 -5.28 25.05 30.92
N TYR A 282 -6.18 25.43 30.01
CA TYR A 282 -7.37 24.68 29.66
C TYR A 282 -7.15 23.97 28.31
N GLN A 283 -7.57 22.73 28.25
CA GLN A 283 -7.61 21.97 27.01
C GLN A 283 -9.06 21.79 26.59
N VAL A 284 -9.37 22.19 25.37
CA VAL A 284 -10.72 22.16 24.82
C VAL A 284 -10.73 21.21 23.62
N PRO A 285 -11.66 20.24 23.57
CA PRO A 285 -11.79 19.35 22.42
C PRO A 285 -12.23 20.09 21.17
N ILE A 286 -11.88 19.55 20.02
CA ILE A 286 -12.25 20.07 18.71
C ILE A 286 -13.28 19.17 18.04
N LEU A 287 -14.28 19.78 17.43
CA LEU A 287 -15.22 19.18 16.49
C LEU A 287 -14.74 19.47 15.06
N LYS A 288 -14.82 18.49 14.17
CA LYS A 288 -14.45 18.60 12.76
C LYS A 288 -15.67 18.36 11.87
N PRO A 289 -16.53 19.36 11.67
CA PRO A 289 -17.76 19.19 10.89
C PRO A 289 -17.50 18.94 9.40
N THR A 290 -16.39 19.47 8.86
CA THR A 290 -15.98 19.28 7.47
C THR A 290 -14.47 19.08 7.36
N LYS A 291 -13.98 18.72 6.17
CA LYS A 291 -12.59 18.29 5.94
C LYS A 291 -11.52 19.32 6.37
N ASN A 292 -11.79 20.61 6.32
CA ASN A 292 -10.82 21.67 6.61
C ASN A 292 -11.35 22.72 7.59
N ILE A 293 -12.31 22.36 8.43
CA ILE A 293 -12.90 23.25 9.43
C ILE A 293 -12.85 22.56 10.78
N TRP A 294 -12.23 23.20 11.75
CA TRP A 294 -12.17 22.76 13.13
C TRP A 294 -12.87 23.78 14.02
N LEU A 295 -13.77 23.31 14.85
CA LEU A 295 -14.52 24.13 15.80
C LEU A 295 -14.14 23.73 17.21
N SER A 296 -13.77 24.71 18.03
CA SER A 296 -13.68 24.56 19.48
C SER A 296 -14.65 25.48 20.17
N TRP A 297 -15.24 25.00 21.28
CA TRP A 297 -16.15 25.79 22.08
C TRP A 297 -15.50 26.14 23.42
N LEU A 298 -15.35 27.42 23.71
CA LEU A 298 -14.77 27.91 24.95
C LEU A 298 -15.89 28.52 25.82
N PRO A 299 -16.18 27.95 27.03
CA PRO A 299 -17.19 28.51 27.90
C PRO A 299 -16.77 29.89 28.38
N LYS A 300 -17.76 30.77 28.61
CA LYS A 300 -17.55 32.06 29.24
C LYS A 300 -17.19 31.80 30.69
N LEU A 301 -15.92 31.90 31.03
CA LEU A 301 -15.39 31.63 32.38
C LEU A 301 -15.60 32.89 33.24
N GLU A 302 -16.59 32.85 34.10
CA GLU A 302 -16.70 33.81 35.22
C GLU A 302 -16.03 33.18 36.46
N ALA A 303 -15.27 34.02 37.20
CA ALA A 303 -14.53 33.56 38.37
C ALA A 303 -15.51 32.98 39.41
N ASN A 304 -15.45 31.67 39.67
CA ASN A 304 -16.23 30.90 40.66
C ASN A 304 -17.50 30.18 40.19
N GLU A 305 -17.81 30.09 38.89
CA GLU A 305 -18.93 29.25 38.45
C GLU A 305 -18.51 27.82 38.12
N LYS A 306 -19.32 26.83 38.56
CA LYS A 306 -19.18 25.43 38.14
C LYS A 306 -19.69 25.28 36.70
N LEU A 307 -18.92 24.63 35.87
CA LEU A 307 -19.31 24.27 34.52
C LEU A 307 -20.65 23.54 34.51
N THR A 308 -21.63 24.14 33.84
CA THR A 308 -22.95 23.55 33.59
C THR A 308 -23.15 23.32 32.10
N ASP A 309 -23.96 22.35 31.70
CA ASP A 309 -24.13 21.89 30.30
C ASP A 309 -24.78 22.97 29.38
N LYS A 310 -25.13 24.13 29.90
CA LYS A 310 -25.81 25.25 29.16
C LYS A 310 -25.16 26.62 29.38
N GLN A 311 -23.87 26.66 29.66
CA GLN A 311 -23.19 27.95 29.81
C GLN A 311 -23.00 28.66 28.45
N PRO A 312 -23.19 30.01 28.41
CA PRO A 312 -22.84 30.79 27.25
C PRO A 312 -21.31 30.66 26.97
N GLY A 313 -20.95 30.66 25.71
CA GLY A 313 -19.56 30.47 25.32
C GLY A 313 -19.25 31.05 23.94
N TYR A 314 -18.02 30.90 23.57
CA TYR A 314 -17.50 31.37 22.28
C TYR A 314 -17.16 30.19 21.39
N THR A 315 -17.54 30.27 20.11
CA THR A 315 -17.14 29.29 19.10
C THR A 315 -15.94 29.82 18.35
N ILE A 316 -14.85 29.05 18.37
CA ILE A 316 -13.62 29.39 17.71
C ILE A 316 -13.50 28.50 16.49
N LEU A 317 -13.44 29.10 15.31
CA LEU A 317 -13.34 28.45 14.02
C LEU A 317 -11.92 28.57 13.50
N SER A 318 -11.27 27.43 13.27
CA SER A 318 -9.94 27.32 12.69
C SER A 318 -10.02 26.65 11.32
N THR A 319 -9.38 27.24 10.32
CA THR A 319 -9.32 26.67 8.95
C THR A 319 -7.93 26.17 8.58
N THR A 320 -6.91 26.64 9.26
CA THR A 320 -5.49 26.23 9.07
C THR A 320 -4.76 26.23 10.41
N LEU A 321 -3.65 25.49 10.49
CA LEU A 321 -2.75 25.51 11.67
C LEU A 321 -1.92 26.80 11.82
N ARG A 322 -1.91 27.65 10.82
CA ARG A 322 -1.21 28.94 10.81
C ARG A 322 -2.16 30.12 10.76
N GLY A 323 -3.44 29.82 10.56
CA GLY A 323 -4.41 30.83 10.26
C GLY A 323 -4.87 31.60 11.46
N ILE A 324 -5.50 32.69 11.15
CA ILE A 324 -6.30 33.49 12.05
C ILE A 324 -7.53 32.65 12.43
N ASN A 325 -7.79 32.50 13.72
CA ASN A 325 -8.96 31.85 14.24
C ASN A 325 -10.09 32.86 14.32
N SER A 326 -11.20 32.61 13.63
CA SER A 326 -12.36 33.48 13.72
C SER A 326 -13.19 33.10 14.96
N ILE A 327 -13.54 34.08 15.75
CA ILE A 327 -14.21 33.90 17.04
C ILE A 327 -15.64 34.46 16.96
N TYR A 328 -16.60 33.62 17.31
CA TYR A 328 -18.04 33.94 17.27
C TYR A 328 -18.65 33.86 18.68
N ASP A 329 -19.59 34.73 18.97
CA ASP A 329 -20.41 34.67 20.19
C ASP A 329 -21.52 33.60 20.08
N GLU A 330 -22.28 33.44 21.14
CA GLU A 330 -23.43 32.53 21.23
C GLU A 330 -24.56 32.82 20.22
N THR A 331 -24.60 34.03 19.67
CA THR A 331 -25.57 34.43 18.64
C THR A 331 -25.07 34.18 17.23
N GLY A 332 -23.83 33.70 17.07
CA GLY A 332 -23.16 33.48 15.79
C GLY A 332 -22.59 34.77 15.17
N LYS A 333 -22.47 35.86 15.93
CA LYS A 333 -21.85 37.11 15.46
C LYS A 333 -20.32 37.02 15.63
N LEU A 334 -19.59 37.38 14.58
CA LEU A 334 -18.14 37.47 14.62
C LEU A 334 -17.72 38.57 15.62
N ILE A 335 -16.93 38.22 16.62
CA ILE A 335 -16.38 39.12 17.62
C ILE A 335 -15.01 39.63 17.20
N GLY A 336 -14.19 38.77 16.60
CA GLY A 336 -12.86 39.13 16.20
C GLY A 336 -12.06 37.90 15.74
N GLU A 337 -10.79 38.14 15.53
CA GLU A 337 -9.82 37.13 15.11
C GLU A 337 -8.72 37.03 16.16
N GLY A 338 -8.13 35.83 16.33
CA GLY A 338 -7.05 35.58 17.27
C GLY A 338 -6.00 34.68 16.66
N GLU A 339 -4.73 35.02 16.90
CA GLU A 339 -3.57 34.24 16.47
C GLU A 339 -2.98 33.42 17.62
N ILE A 340 -2.10 32.46 17.29
CA ILE A 340 -1.40 31.65 18.27
C ILE A 340 -0.46 32.55 19.10
N ASN A 341 -0.44 32.34 20.42
CA ASN A 341 0.28 33.13 21.41
C ASN A 341 -0.21 34.57 21.59
N GLU A 342 -1.41 34.85 21.12
CA GLU A 342 -2.07 36.13 21.36
C GLU A 342 -3.25 36.03 22.32
N SER A 343 -3.53 37.14 23.00
CA SER A 343 -4.73 37.26 23.83
C SER A 343 -5.98 37.31 22.99
N LEU A 344 -7.03 36.64 23.43
CA LEU A 344 -8.31 36.63 22.70
C LEU A 344 -8.98 38.01 22.74
N PRO A 345 -9.53 38.50 21.64
CA PRO A 345 -10.08 39.86 21.54
C PRO A 345 -11.23 40.16 22.51
N PHE A 346 -11.95 39.13 22.97
CA PHE A 346 -13.05 39.30 23.95
C PHE A 346 -12.59 39.17 25.40
N ASN A 347 -11.41 38.61 25.66
CA ASN A 347 -10.87 38.50 27.02
C ASN A 347 -9.31 38.54 26.99
N PRO A 348 -8.69 39.66 27.32
CA PRO A 348 -7.23 39.82 27.30
C PRO A 348 -6.51 38.99 28.37
N ASN A 349 -7.24 38.31 29.27
CA ASN A 349 -6.67 37.42 30.24
C ASN A 349 -6.57 35.94 29.72
N ILE A 350 -7.11 35.65 28.53
CA ILE A 350 -7.05 34.35 27.91
C ILE A 350 -6.16 34.45 26.67
N GLU A 351 -5.12 33.64 26.65
CA GLU A 351 -4.18 33.51 25.56
C GLU A 351 -4.42 32.17 24.83
N PHE A 352 -4.45 32.18 23.50
CA PHE A 352 -4.47 30.99 22.70
C PHE A 352 -3.04 30.46 22.57
N CYS A 353 -2.72 29.28 23.15
CA CYS A 353 -1.38 28.75 23.17
C CYS A 353 -1.01 27.95 21.94
N ASP A 354 -1.74 26.89 21.67
CA ASP A 354 -1.46 25.98 20.56
C ASP A 354 -2.62 25.06 20.21
N TYR A 355 -2.45 24.32 19.10
CA TYR A 355 -3.28 23.19 18.73
C TYR A 355 -2.69 21.90 19.26
N ILE A 356 -3.53 21.01 19.77
CA ILE A 356 -3.16 19.62 20.06
C ILE A 356 -3.36 18.84 18.79
N THR A 357 -2.27 18.53 18.11
CA THR A 357 -2.27 17.74 16.88
C THR A 357 -2.16 16.26 17.20
N ALA A 358 -2.86 15.42 16.45
CA ALA A 358 -2.69 13.98 16.45
C ALA A 358 -2.16 13.51 15.09
N THR A 359 -1.21 12.61 15.12
CA THR A 359 -0.67 11.97 13.93
C THR A 359 -1.38 10.65 13.68
N GLY A 360 -1.74 10.39 12.43
CA GLY A 360 -2.25 9.11 11.98
C GLY A 360 -1.09 8.19 11.58
N LEU A 361 -0.96 7.08 12.28
CA LEU A 361 0.04 6.05 12.00
C LEU A 361 -0.63 4.79 11.49
N GLN A 362 -0.15 4.27 10.36
CA GLN A 362 -0.46 2.92 9.92
C GLN A 362 0.71 2.00 10.26
N ILE A 363 0.44 0.96 11.04
CA ILE A 363 1.43 0.01 11.53
C ILE A 363 1.21 -1.31 10.81
N LYS A 364 2.24 -1.78 10.11
CA LYS A 364 2.19 -3.05 9.36
C LYS A 364 3.24 -4.02 9.88
N LEU A 365 2.83 -5.25 10.15
CA LEU A 365 3.75 -6.37 10.33
C LEU A 365 4.03 -6.98 8.95
N ARG A 366 5.30 -7.06 8.58
CA ARG A 366 5.73 -7.83 7.41
C ARG A 366 6.29 -9.16 7.89
N PRO A 367 5.83 -10.30 7.36
CA PRO A 367 6.52 -11.56 7.56
C PRO A 367 7.95 -11.43 7.01
N TYR A 368 8.92 -11.91 7.76
CA TYR A 368 10.33 -12.00 7.36
C TYR A 368 10.51 -13.03 6.25
#